data_f8d9fcd47845f93f37c8799f4ffd16b2
#
_entry.id   f8d9fcd47845f93f37c8799f4ffd16b2
#
_cell.length_a   1.000
_cell.length_b   1.000
_cell.length_c   1.000
_cell.angle_alpha   90.00
_cell.angle_beta   90.00
_cell.angle_gamma   90.00
#
_symmetry.space_group_name_H-M   'P 1'
#
loop_
_entity.id
_entity.type
_entity.pdbx_description
1 polymer ?
#
loop_
_entity_poly.entity_id
_entity_poly.type
_entity_poly.pdbx_seq_one_letter_code
_entity_poly.pdbx_strand_id
1 'polypeptide(L)'
;MFRREVDFVRTEFDASYGTKGRSLALINSRNTIDSVPMATMTSIREALNVIASRMDKEKDILFVYLTSHGSEEHDLTLDVDGMNLRSLPAKELGSLLAATGIRWKVVVVSACFAGGFLDYLKDDSTLAIAAARSDRRSFGCADENDFTYFGRAYFKESLPESDSFEQAFHKAETLVSQWEERDQTAAGKKDETSNSYPQMYDTPAIEAYLKTWRKQAARPQ
;
A
#
# COMPACT_ATOMS: atom_id res chain seq x y z
N MET A 1 -0.48 15.66 -0.36
CA MET A 1 0.31 14.52 -0.86
C MET A 1 -0.53 13.23 -0.96
N PHE A 2 -0.91 12.52 0.11
CA PHE A 2 -1.55 11.18 0.10
C PHE A 2 -2.73 11.04 -0.87
N ARG A 3 -3.62 12.05 -0.98
CA ARG A 3 -4.71 12.04 -1.95
C ARG A 3 -4.22 11.89 -3.38
N ARG A 4 -3.21 12.69 -3.79
CA ARG A 4 -2.67 12.64 -5.16
C ARG A 4 -2.07 11.27 -5.48
N GLU A 5 -1.41 10.67 -4.51
CA GLU A 5 -0.82 9.34 -4.63
C GLU A 5 -1.92 8.26 -4.80
N VAL A 6 -2.98 8.30 -3.99
CA VAL A 6 -4.13 7.38 -4.13
C VAL A 6 -4.82 7.54 -5.49
N ASP A 7 -5.07 8.78 -5.94
CA ASP A 7 -5.69 9.08 -7.24
C ASP A 7 -4.84 8.53 -8.39
N PHE A 8 -3.51 8.68 -8.31
CA PHE A 8 -2.57 8.13 -9.29
C PHE A 8 -2.63 6.59 -9.31
N VAL A 9 -2.46 5.94 -8.15
CA VAL A 9 -2.46 4.47 -8.06
C VAL A 9 -3.77 3.90 -8.60
N ARG A 10 -4.91 4.48 -8.23
CA ARG A 10 -6.22 4.05 -8.75
C ARG A 10 -6.28 4.17 -10.27
N THR A 11 -5.82 5.29 -10.84
CA THR A 11 -5.84 5.52 -12.30
C THR A 11 -4.98 4.50 -13.03
N GLU A 12 -3.77 4.23 -12.53
CA GLU A 12 -2.87 3.23 -13.10
C GLU A 12 -3.44 1.80 -13.02
N PHE A 13 -4.05 1.45 -11.89
CA PHE A 13 -4.68 0.13 -11.75
C PHE A 13 -5.90 -0.01 -12.65
N ASP A 14 -6.73 1.02 -12.78
CA ASP A 14 -7.87 1.02 -13.69
C ASP A 14 -7.45 0.87 -15.16
N ALA A 15 -6.31 1.43 -15.54
CA ALA A 15 -5.76 1.32 -16.89
C ALA A 15 -5.07 -0.02 -17.17
N SER A 16 -4.27 -0.52 -16.20
CA SER A 16 -3.32 -1.61 -16.44
C SER A 16 -3.71 -2.96 -15.84
N TYR A 17 -4.56 -2.95 -14.79
CA TYR A 17 -4.94 -4.17 -14.03
C TYR A 17 -6.44 -4.49 -14.14
N GLY A 18 -7.16 -3.79 -15.01
CA GLY A 18 -8.57 -4.04 -15.28
C GLY A 18 -9.48 -3.79 -14.08
N THR A 19 -9.11 -2.89 -13.18
CA THR A 19 -9.90 -2.57 -11.98
C THR A 19 -10.97 -1.51 -12.20
N LYS A 20 -11.09 -0.98 -13.40
CA LYS A 20 -12.09 0.06 -13.74
C LYS A 20 -13.51 -0.38 -13.37
N GLY A 21 -14.15 0.41 -12.51
CA GLY A 21 -15.48 0.10 -11.95
C GLY A 21 -15.45 -0.95 -10.82
N ARG A 22 -14.28 -1.41 -10.42
CA ARG A 22 -14.03 -2.36 -9.32
C ARG A 22 -13.08 -1.82 -8.25
N SER A 23 -12.71 -0.54 -8.36
CA SER A 23 -11.86 0.17 -7.39
C SER A 23 -12.70 1.01 -6.45
N LEU A 24 -12.33 1.06 -5.18
CA LEU A 24 -12.92 1.89 -4.16
C LEU A 24 -11.83 2.70 -3.47
N ALA A 25 -11.96 4.03 -3.46
CA ALA A 25 -11.05 4.93 -2.76
C ALA A 25 -11.73 5.49 -1.51
N LEU A 26 -10.99 5.57 -0.41
CA LEU A 26 -11.36 6.26 0.81
C LEU A 26 -10.31 7.33 1.07
N ILE A 27 -10.70 8.61 1.14
CA ILE A 27 -9.75 9.71 1.15
C ILE A 27 -10.11 10.73 2.23
N ASN A 28 -9.20 10.98 3.15
CA ASN A 28 -9.30 12.01 4.18
C ASN A 28 -8.73 13.33 3.66
N SER A 29 -9.58 14.08 2.93
CA SER A 29 -9.25 15.40 2.40
C SER A 29 -10.50 16.28 2.38
N ARG A 30 -10.37 17.53 2.87
CA ARG A 30 -11.47 18.52 2.82
C ARG A 30 -11.97 18.75 1.39
N ASN A 31 -11.09 18.63 0.40
CA ASN A 31 -11.41 18.87 -1.00
C ASN A 31 -12.23 17.75 -1.66
N THR A 32 -12.41 16.63 -0.99
CA THR A 32 -13.09 15.44 -1.54
C THR A 32 -14.25 14.95 -0.68
N ILE A 33 -14.56 15.63 0.42
CA ILE A 33 -15.54 15.18 1.42
C ILE A 33 -16.94 14.97 0.84
N ASP A 34 -17.33 15.72 -0.20
CA ASP A 34 -18.63 15.63 -0.86
C ASP A 34 -18.67 14.61 -2.01
N SER A 35 -17.52 14.04 -2.40
CA SER A 35 -17.41 13.20 -3.61
C SER A 35 -16.78 11.84 -3.39
N VAL A 36 -15.94 11.70 -2.35
CA VAL A 36 -15.25 10.45 -2.01
C VAL A 36 -15.46 10.14 -0.54
N PRO A 37 -15.84 8.90 -0.18
CA PRO A 37 -15.99 8.53 1.22
C PRO A 37 -14.69 8.71 2.00
N MET A 38 -14.84 9.15 3.25
CA MET A 38 -13.70 9.28 4.16
C MET A 38 -13.18 7.92 4.62
N ALA A 39 -11.87 7.81 4.83
CA ALA A 39 -11.23 6.67 5.47
C ALA A 39 -11.46 6.75 7.00
N THR A 40 -12.44 6.04 7.49
CA THR A 40 -12.70 5.80 8.91
C THR A 40 -12.68 4.30 9.18
N MET A 41 -12.59 3.88 10.44
CA MET A 41 -12.66 2.46 10.78
C MET A 41 -13.95 1.81 10.27
N THR A 42 -15.06 2.54 10.30
CA THR A 42 -16.35 2.05 9.79
C THR A 42 -16.34 1.93 8.27
N SER A 43 -15.92 2.99 7.56
CA SER A 43 -15.92 2.96 6.08
C SER A 43 -14.92 1.96 5.50
N ILE A 44 -13.77 1.74 6.15
CA ILE A 44 -12.81 0.71 5.77
C ILE A 44 -13.46 -0.69 5.89
N ARG A 45 -14.12 -0.98 7.02
CA ARG A 45 -14.82 -2.25 7.23
C ARG A 45 -15.92 -2.45 6.18
N GLU A 46 -16.76 -1.45 5.97
CA GLU A 46 -17.87 -1.54 4.99
C GLU A 46 -17.36 -1.67 3.56
N ALA A 47 -16.28 -0.95 3.20
CA ALA A 47 -15.65 -1.09 1.89
C ALA A 47 -15.15 -2.52 1.66
N LEU A 48 -14.47 -3.11 2.62
CA LEU A 48 -14.00 -4.50 2.54
C LEU A 48 -15.16 -5.49 2.45
N ASN A 49 -16.24 -5.29 3.21
CA ASN A 49 -17.44 -6.12 3.14
C ASN A 49 -18.12 -6.05 1.76
N VAL A 50 -18.28 -4.84 1.21
CA VAL A 50 -18.89 -4.63 -0.11
C VAL A 50 -18.02 -5.27 -1.20
N ILE A 51 -16.72 -5.09 -1.16
CA ILE A 51 -15.79 -5.70 -2.13
C ILE A 51 -15.88 -7.24 -2.02
N ALA A 52 -15.75 -7.78 -0.79
CA ALA A 52 -15.79 -9.23 -0.56
C ALA A 52 -17.13 -9.88 -1.01
N SER A 53 -18.25 -9.16 -0.93
CA SER A 53 -19.55 -9.66 -1.41
C SER A 53 -19.67 -9.78 -2.93
N ARG A 54 -18.74 -9.16 -3.68
CA ARG A 54 -18.74 -9.12 -5.16
C ARG A 54 -17.64 -9.96 -5.79
N MET A 55 -16.69 -10.45 -4.98
CA MET A 55 -15.52 -11.20 -5.44
C MET A 55 -15.77 -12.71 -5.35
N ASP A 56 -15.18 -13.46 -6.29
CA ASP A 56 -14.94 -14.90 -6.10
C ASP A 56 -13.78 -15.04 -5.11
N LYS A 57 -14.10 -15.44 -3.89
CA LYS A 57 -13.16 -15.48 -2.76
C LYS A 57 -11.99 -16.43 -2.96
N GLU A 58 -12.14 -17.43 -3.83
CA GLU A 58 -11.11 -18.43 -4.13
C GLU A 58 -10.22 -18.05 -5.33
N LYS A 59 -10.71 -17.13 -6.21
CA LYS A 59 -10.02 -16.84 -7.48
C LYS A 59 -9.64 -15.37 -7.65
N ASP A 60 -10.43 -14.44 -7.12
CA ASP A 60 -10.11 -13.03 -7.32
C ASP A 60 -8.98 -12.58 -6.38
N ILE A 61 -8.22 -11.59 -6.81
CA ILE A 61 -7.15 -10.98 -6.03
C ILE A 61 -7.65 -9.67 -5.46
N LEU A 62 -7.63 -9.54 -4.12
CA LEU A 62 -7.85 -8.28 -3.44
C LEU A 62 -6.54 -7.50 -3.36
N PHE A 63 -6.47 -6.37 -4.07
CA PHE A 63 -5.39 -5.41 -3.91
C PHE A 63 -5.79 -4.30 -2.94
N VAL A 64 -4.99 -4.09 -1.91
CA VAL A 64 -5.21 -3.03 -0.90
C VAL A 64 -3.97 -2.15 -0.82
N TYR A 65 -4.17 -0.87 -1.02
CA TYR A 65 -3.13 0.14 -0.85
C TYR A 65 -3.53 1.12 0.25
N LEU A 66 -2.64 1.30 1.24
CA LEU A 66 -2.81 2.26 2.32
C LEU A 66 -1.61 3.20 2.34
N THR A 67 -1.89 4.50 2.38
CA THR A 67 -0.86 5.54 2.50
C THR A 67 -1.29 6.61 3.49
N SER A 68 -0.49 6.85 4.50
CA SER A 68 -0.70 7.87 5.54
C SER A 68 0.55 8.00 6.42
N HIS A 69 0.46 8.81 7.48
CA HIS A 69 1.41 8.75 8.58
C HIS A 69 1.24 7.47 9.39
N GLY A 70 2.33 6.97 9.95
CA GLY A 70 2.35 5.80 10.82
C GLY A 70 3.04 6.08 12.15
N SER A 71 2.64 5.39 13.21
CA SER A 71 3.22 5.49 14.55
C SER A 71 4.13 4.31 14.90
N GLU A 72 4.90 4.43 15.97
CA GLU A 72 5.78 3.37 16.51
C GLU A 72 4.97 2.18 17.03
N GLU A 73 3.69 2.38 17.38
CA GLU A 73 2.75 1.33 17.77
C GLU A 73 2.15 0.60 16.57
N HIS A 74 2.57 0.95 15.35
CA HIS A 74 2.07 0.41 14.09
C HIS A 74 0.60 0.73 13.83
N ASP A 75 0.22 1.97 14.11
CA ASP A 75 -1.09 2.52 13.79
C ASP A 75 -0.99 3.43 12.56
N LEU A 76 -1.89 3.27 11.61
CA LEU A 76 -2.03 4.16 10.47
C LEU A 76 -2.96 5.32 10.83
N THR A 77 -2.49 6.55 10.69
CA THR A 77 -3.26 7.76 11.00
C THR A 77 -4.40 7.94 10.00
N LEU A 78 -5.62 8.15 10.52
CA LEU A 78 -6.81 8.44 9.70
C LEU A 78 -7.31 9.87 9.86
N ASP A 79 -6.55 10.74 10.49
CA ASP A 79 -6.97 12.10 10.80
C ASP A 79 -7.27 12.95 9.56
N VAL A 80 -8.18 13.89 9.73
CA VAL A 80 -8.40 15.01 8.82
C VAL A 80 -8.54 16.25 9.69
N ASP A 81 -8.05 17.37 9.22
CA ASP A 81 -8.09 18.65 9.96
C ASP A 81 -9.47 18.94 10.56
N GLY A 82 -9.52 19.10 11.89
CA GLY A 82 -10.73 19.39 12.64
C GLY A 82 -11.56 18.16 13.03
N MET A 83 -11.12 16.95 12.70
CA MET A 83 -11.73 15.69 13.14
C MET A 83 -10.69 14.82 13.82
N ASN A 84 -10.97 14.37 15.02
CA ASN A 84 -10.14 13.37 15.72
C ASN A 84 -10.70 11.99 15.40
N LEU A 85 -10.13 11.30 14.39
CA LEU A 85 -10.53 9.97 13.99
C LEU A 85 -9.62 8.94 14.66
N ARG A 86 -10.19 7.78 14.99
CA ARG A 86 -9.41 6.66 15.51
C ARG A 86 -8.50 6.12 14.41
N SER A 87 -7.19 6.03 14.68
CA SER A 87 -6.21 5.40 13.80
C SER A 87 -6.54 3.92 13.54
N LEU A 88 -5.97 3.37 12.48
CA LEU A 88 -6.10 1.95 12.09
C LEU A 88 -4.90 1.16 12.60
N PRO A 89 -5.03 0.37 13.68
CA PRO A 89 -3.98 -0.51 14.15
C PRO A 89 -3.68 -1.64 13.16
N ALA A 90 -2.42 -2.04 13.06
CA ALA A 90 -1.98 -3.15 12.21
C ALA A 90 -2.76 -4.44 12.49
N LYS A 91 -2.97 -4.77 13.76
CA LYS A 91 -3.77 -5.93 14.19
C LYS A 91 -5.22 -5.88 13.70
N GLU A 92 -5.83 -4.69 13.72
CA GLU A 92 -7.22 -4.52 13.28
C GLU A 92 -7.33 -4.66 11.76
N LEU A 93 -6.37 -4.11 11.00
CA LEU A 93 -6.29 -4.32 9.55
C LEU A 93 -6.21 -5.81 9.21
N GLY A 94 -5.30 -6.55 9.86
CA GLY A 94 -5.18 -8.00 9.67
C GLY A 94 -6.49 -8.74 9.94
N SER A 95 -7.18 -8.39 11.04
CA SER A 95 -8.48 -8.97 11.39
C SER A 95 -9.58 -8.66 10.36
N LEU A 96 -9.64 -7.42 9.86
CA LEU A 96 -10.59 -7.00 8.85
C LEU A 96 -10.36 -7.74 7.52
N LEU A 97 -9.12 -7.88 7.09
CA LEU A 97 -8.76 -8.61 5.87
C LEU A 97 -9.08 -10.11 5.99
N ALA A 98 -8.75 -10.72 7.11
CA ALA A 98 -9.09 -12.13 7.37
C ALA A 98 -10.61 -12.35 7.35
N ALA A 99 -11.40 -11.45 7.93
CA ALA A 99 -12.85 -11.52 7.95
C ALA A 99 -13.52 -11.45 6.56
N THR A 100 -12.84 -10.92 5.54
CA THR A 100 -13.35 -10.93 4.15
C THR A 100 -13.52 -12.35 3.61
N GLY A 101 -12.72 -13.29 4.07
CA GLY A 101 -12.62 -14.64 3.54
C GLY A 101 -12.01 -14.70 2.14
N ILE A 102 -11.49 -13.59 1.60
CA ILE A 102 -10.79 -13.58 0.30
C ILE A 102 -9.42 -14.23 0.47
N ARG A 103 -9.15 -15.23 -0.35
CA ARG A 103 -7.93 -16.01 -0.27
C ARG A 103 -6.70 -15.21 -0.71
N TRP A 104 -6.70 -14.69 -1.93
CA TRP A 104 -5.53 -14.07 -2.55
C TRP A 104 -5.51 -12.57 -2.32
N LYS A 105 -4.46 -12.07 -1.67
CA LYS A 105 -4.33 -10.66 -1.29
C LYS A 105 -2.97 -10.10 -1.66
N VAL A 106 -2.97 -8.87 -2.14
CA VAL A 106 -1.76 -8.02 -2.23
C VAL A 106 -2.02 -6.79 -1.38
N VAL A 107 -1.24 -6.59 -0.34
CA VAL A 107 -1.41 -5.48 0.60
C VAL A 107 -0.15 -4.64 0.64
N VAL A 108 -0.27 -3.36 0.33
CA VAL A 108 0.84 -2.40 0.34
C VAL A 108 0.55 -1.32 1.37
N VAL A 109 1.44 -1.15 2.34
CA VAL A 109 1.36 -0.12 3.40
C VAL A 109 2.50 0.86 3.24
N SER A 110 2.18 2.08 2.80
CA SER A 110 3.11 3.20 2.65
C SER A 110 2.99 4.16 3.83
N ALA A 111 3.72 3.88 4.90
CA ALA A 111 3.75 4.67 6.12
C ALA A 111 5.08 4.49 6.87
N CYS A 112 5.35 5.37 7.84
CA CYS A 112 6.39 5.14 8.84
C CYS A 112 6.04 3.88 9.64
N PHE A 113 7.05 3.11 10.06
CA PHE A 113 6.91 1.90 10.90
C PHE A 113 6.02 0.81 10.29
N ALA A 114 5.78 0.87 8.96
CA ALA A 114 4.84 -0.01 8.25
C ALA A 114 5.21 -1.49 8.33
N GLY A 115 6.47 -1.84 8.56
CA GLY A 115 6.92 -3.22 8.73
C GLY A 115 6.21 -3.97 9.85
N GLY A 116 5.72 -3.25 10.88
CA GLY A 116 4.92 -3.85 11.96
C GLY A 116 3.54 -4.35 11.52
N PHE A 117 3.05 -3.93 10.35
CA PHE A 117 1.83 -4.48 9.76
C PHE A 117 2.03 -5.89 9.23
N LEU A 118 3.25 -6.22 8.78
CA LEU A 118 3.52 -7.51 8.14
C LEU A 118 3.19 -8.69 9.07
N ASP A 119 3.46 -8.59 10.37
CA ASP A 119 3.19 -9.68 11.31
C ASP A 119 1.71 -10.05 11.44
N TYR A 120 0.80 -9.12 11.12
CA TYR A 120 -0.64 -9.33 11.14
C TYR A 120 -1.23 -9.65 9.76
N LEU A 121 -0.41 -9.56 8.69
CA LEU A 121 -0.82 -9.79 7.31
C LEU A 121 -0.29 -11.13 6.75
N LYS A 122 0.61 -11.79 7.48
CA LYS A 122 1.24 -13.06 7.06
C LYS A 122 0.22 -14.19 7.00
N ASP A 123 0.01 -14.70 5.80
CA ASP A 123 -0.63 -16.00 5.53
C ASP A 123 -0.07 -16.58 4.22
N ASP A 124 -0.42 -17.83 3.87
CA ASP A 124 0.14 -18.52 2.71
C ASP A 124 -0.29 -17.90 1.36
N SER A 125 -1.29 -17.03 1.35
CA SER A 125 -1.92 -16.47 0.14
C SER A 125 -1.90 -14.94 0.09
N THR A 126 -1.05 -14.32 0.90
CA THR A 126 -0.87 -12.85 0.94
C THR A 126 0.55 -12.45 0.55
N LEU A 127 0.65 -11.51 -0.40
CA LEU A 127 1.83 -10.68 -0.60
C LEU A 127 1.64 -9.40 0.19
N ALA A 128 2.50 -9.13 1.17
CA ALA A 128 2.44 -7.93 1.98
C ALA A 128 3.73 -7.11 1.83
N ILE A 129 3.58 -5.81 1.55
CA ILE A 129 4.66 -4.87 1.28
C ILE A 129 4.55 -3.69 2.23
N ALA A 130 5.66 -3.27 2.82
CA ALA A 130 5.77 -2.16 3.74
C ALA A 130 6.85 -1.18 3.28
N ALA A 131 6.55 0.12 3.30
CA ALA A 131 7.45 1.19 2.89
C ALA A 131 8.64 1.40 3.84
N ALA A 132 8.59 0.88 5.05
CA ALA A 132 9.65 1.00 6.03
C ALA A 132 9.67 -0.22 6.95
N ARG A 133 10.83 -0.50 7.54
CA ARG A 133 10.97 -1.49 8.62
C ARG A 133 10.15 -1.09 9.84
N SER A 134 9.80 -2.04 10.69
CA SER A 134 8.92 -1.82 11.86
C SER A 134 9.45 -0.78 12.86
N ASP A 135 10.76 -0.52 12.87
CA ASP A 135 11.43 0.45 13.74
C ASP A 135 11.97 1.69 12.98
N ARG A 136 11.49 1.93 11.75
CA ARG A 136 11.98 2.99 10.87
C ARG A 136 10.87 3.87 10.32
N ARG A 137 11.25 5.13 10.06
CA ARG A 137 10.37 6.08 9.35
C ARG A 137 10.51 5.90 7.84
N SER A 138 9.46 6.22 7.12
CA SER A 138 9.46 6.39 5.67
C SER A 138 9.65 7.88 5.31
N PHE A 139 10.07 8.17 4.09
CA PHE A 139 10.44 9.52 3.65
C PHE A 139 9.51 10.08 2.57
N GLY A 140 9.66 11.39 2.32
CA GLY A 140 8.90 12.09 1.30
C GLY A 140 7.49 12.54 1.73
N CYS A 141 7.18 12.48 3.04
CA CYS A 141 5.85 12.80 3.58
C CYS A 141 5.57 14.32 3.71
N ALA A 142 6.26 15.18 2.98
CA ALA A 142 5.97 16.63 2.96
C ALA A 142 4.78 16.95 2.04
N ASP A 143 3.93 17.89 2.43
CA ASP A 143 2.69 18.23 1.71
C ASP A 143 2.91 18.77 0.29
N GLU A 144 4.05 19.41 0.04
CA GLU A 144 4.47 19.89 -1.26
C GLU A 144 4.82 18.76 -2.24
N ASN A 145 5.15 17.57 -1.76
CA ASN A 145 5.43 16.41 -2.60
C ASN A 145 4.13 15.83 -3.19
N ASP A 146 4.23 15.28 -4.40
CA ASP A 146 3.14 14.54 -5.02
C ASP A 146 3.05 13.10 -4.51
N PHE A 147 4.19 12.55 -4.08
CA PHE A 147 4.34 11.16 -3.65
C PHE A 147 5.23 11.04 -2.42
N THR A 148 4.99 9.99 -1.63
CA THR A 148 6.02 9.44 -0.74
C THR A 148 7.18 8.87 -1.56
N TYR A 149 8.38 8.72 -0.97
CA TYR A 149 9.49 8.08 -1.68
C TYR A 149 9.12 6.67 -2.13
N PHE A 150 8.55 5.88 -1.22
CA PHE A 150 8.16 4.52 -1.54
C PHE A 150 7.02 4.46 -2.58
N GLY A 151 5.97 5.27 -2.42
CA GLY A 151 4.86 5.31 -3.37
C GLY A 151 5.32 5.69 -4.78
N ARG A 152 6.22 6.68 -4.90
CA ARG A 152 6.83 7.03 -6.18
C ARG A 152 7.68 5.90 -6.74
N ALA A 153 8.61 5.37 -5.93
CA ALA A 153 9.51 4.32 -6.37
C ALA A 153 8.75 3.08 -6.82
N TYR A 154 7.74 2.66 -6.06
CA TYR A 154 7.01 1.44 -6.33
C TYR A 154 5.99 1.59 -7.47
N PHE A 155 5.05 2.53 -7.34
CA PHE A 155 3.92 2.62 -8.27
C PHE A 155 4.24 3.37 -9.56
N LYS A 156 5.09 4.40 -9.49
CA LYS A 156 5.35 5.25 -10.65
C LYS A 156 6.56 4.80 -11.45
N GLU A 157 7.66 4.44 -10.76
CA GLU A 157 8.93 4.15 -11.43
C GLU A 157 9.12 2.64 -11.69
N SER A 158 8.71 1.76 -10.74
CA SER A 158 9.08 0.34 -10.82
C SER A 158 7.97 -0.56 -11.36
N LEU A 159 6.73 -0.38 -10.91
CA LEU A 159 5.63 -1.30 -11.22
C LEU A 159 5.30 -1.35 -12.73
N PRO A 160 5.27 -0.23 -13.48
CA PRO A 160 5.04 -0.25 -14.93
C PRO A 160 6.11 -1.00 -15.73
N GLU A 161 7.35 -1.05 -15.19
CA GLU A 161 8.51 -1.68 -15.83
C GLU A 161 8.85 -3.06 -15.25
N SER A 162 7.90 -3.70 -14.57
CA SER A 162 8.13 -4.96 -13.88
C SER A 162 7.13 -6.03 -14.28
N ASP A 163 7.61 -7.28 -14.30
CA ASP A 163 6.80 -8.44 -14.62
C ASP A 163 6.02 -8.99 -13.43
N SER A 164 6.33 -8.54 -12.21
CA SER A 164 5.64 -8.94 -10.99
C SER A 164 5.68 -7.85 -9.93
N PHE A 165 4.81 -7.98 -8.92
CA PHE A 165 4.80 -7.08 -7.75
C PHE A 165 6.10 -7.19 -6.95
N GLU A 166 6.67 -8.39 -6.85
CA GLU A 166 7.93 -8.68 -6.16
C GLU A 166 9.11 -8.02 -6.89
N GLN A 167 9.16 -8.15 -8.22
CA GLN A 167 10.20 -7.48 -9.02
C GLN A 167 10.11 -5.97 -8.89
N ALA A 168 8.89 -5.41 -8.90
CA ALA A 168 8.67 -3.99 -8.67
C ALA A 168 9.15 -3.56 -7.27
N PHE A 169 8.93 -4.39 -6.25
CA PHE A 169 9.41 -4.12 -4.89
C PHE A 169 10.93 -4.03 -4.83
N HIS A 170 11.68 -4.96 -5.39
CA HIS A 170 13.14 -4.93 -5.35
C HIS A 170 13.75 -3.75 -6.11
N LYS A 171 13.13 -3.33 -7.22
CA LYS A 171 13.52 -2.10 -7.91
C LYS A 171 13.22 -0.86 -7.04
N ALA A 172 12.05 -0.82 -6.42
CA ALA A 172 11.64 0.30 -5.57
C ALA A 172 12.52 0.42 -4.32
N GLU A 173 12.86 -0.69 -3.67
CA GLU A 173 13.79 -0.75 -2.53
C GLU A 173 15.15 -0.13 -2.89
N THR A 174 15.68 -0.49 -4.06
CA THR A 174 16.93 0.07 -4.58
C THR A 174 16.82 1.58 -4.81
N LEU A 175 15.74 2.05 -5.44
CA LEU A 175 15.53 3.48 -5.70
C LEU A 175 15.37 4.28 -4.41
N VAL A 176 14.60 3.79 -3.44
CA VAL A 176 14.42 4.43 -2.14
C VAL A 176 15.76 4.57 -1.43
N SER A 177 16.55 3.50 -1.36
CA SER A 177 17.89 3.54 -0.75
C SER A 177 18.79 4.59 -1.41
N GLN A 178 18.81 4.67 -2.74
CA GLN A 178 19.60 5.66 -3.49
C GLN A 178 19.15 7.10 -3.19
N TRP A 179 17.84 7.34 -3.10
CA TRP A 179 17.32 8.67 -2.82
C TRP A 179 17.61 9.10 -1.37
N GLU A 180 17.46 8.20 -0.42
CA GLU A 180 17.80 8.45 0.98
C GLU A 180 19.31 8.74 1.17
N GLU A 181 20.19 7.98 0.52
CA GLU A 181 21.63 8.21 0.55
C GLU A 181 22.01 9.56 -0.09
N ARG A 182 21.41 9.90 -1.22
CA ARG A 182 21.60 11.20 -1.87
C ARG A 182 21.23 12.35 -0.94
N ASP A 183 20.08 12.27 -0.28
CA ASP A 183 19.56 13.36 0.56
C ASP A 183 20.36 13.49 1.86
N GLN A 184 20.80 12.39 2.44
CA GLN A 184 21.73 12.39 3.58
C GLN A 184 23.07 13.04 3.19
N THR A 185 23.60 12.70 2.03
CA THR A 185 24.84 13.29 1.52
C THR A 185 24.68 14.78 1.30
N ALA A 186 23.61 15.23 0.70
CA ALA A 186 23.30 16.65 0.48
C ALA A 186 23.14 17.42 1.81
N ALA A 187 22.61 16.76 2.85
CA ALA A 187 22.47 17.34 4.19
C ALA A 187 23.79 17.30 5.02
N GLY A 188 24.88 16.73 4.48
CA GLY A 188 26.14 16.53 5.21
C GLY A 188 26.05 15.56 6.39
N LYS A 189 25.03 14.69 6.39
CA LYS A 189 24.78 13.68 7.42
C LYS A 189 24.78 12.31 6.75
N LYS A 190 25.67 11.44 7.20
CA LYS A 190 25.67 10.04 6.79
C LYS A 190 25.23 9.20 7.99
N ASP A 191 23.94 8.86 8.02
CA ASP A 191 23.35 8.09 9.11
C ASP A 191 22.47 6.97 8.52
N GLU A 192 23.08 5.80 8.34
CA GLU A 192 22.40 4.61 7.84
C GLU A 192 21.25 4.15 8.78
N THR A 193 21.29 4.56 10.05
CA THR A 193 20.22 4.24 11.00
C THR A 193 18.92 4.99 10.70
N SER A 194 18.98 6.02 9.85
CA SER A 194 17.80 6.80 9.43
C SER A 194 17.10 6.25 8.18
N ASN A 195 17.68 5.26 7.47
CA ASN A 195 17.06 4.68 6.27
C ASN A 195 15.77 3.93 6.59
N SER A 196 14.82 3.97 5.64
CA SER A 196 13.50 3.35 5.82
C SER A 196 13.53 1.82 5.77
N TYR A 197 14.39 1.23 4.93
CA TYR A 197 14.49 -0.22 4.72
C TYR A 197 13.11 -0.85 4.40
N PRO A 198 12.53 -0.63 3.22
CA PRO A 198 11.28 -1.27 2.80
C PRO A 198 11.33 -2.78 2.98
N GLN A 199 10.19 -3.39 3.28
CA GLN A 199 10.11 -4.81 3.57
C GLN A 199 8.97 -5.49 2.80
N MET A 200 9.16 -6.77 2.49
CA MET A 200 8.17 -7.59 1.83
C MET A 200 8.05 -8.94 2.54
N TYR A 201 6.84 -9.45 2.60
CA TYR A 201 6.53 -10.83 2.95
C TYR A 201 5.77 -11.47 1.79
N ASP A 202 6.24 -12.60 1.33
CA ASP A 202 5.64 -13.41 0.28
C ASP A 202 5.74 -14.91 0.62
N THR A 203 5.11 -15.72 -0.18
CA THR A 203 5.20 -17.18 -0.11
C THR A 203 5.22 -17.76 -1.51
N PRO A 204 5.78 -18.96 -1.72
CA PRO A 204 5.72 -19.64 -3.02
C PRO A 204 4.30 -19.82 -3.56
N ALA A 205 3.29 -19.89 -2.69
CA ALA A 205 1.89 -20.06 -3.09
C ALA A 205 1.33 -18.79 -3.76
N ILE A 206 1.51 -17.62 -3.12
CA ILE A 206 1.03 -16.33 -3.69
C ILE A 206 1.81 -15.98 -4.94
N GLU A 207 3.14 -16.17 -4.97
CA GLU A 207 3.97 -15.93 -6.16
C GLU A 207 3.49 -16.73 -7.37
N ALA A 208 3.29 -18.05 -7.19
CA ALA A 208 2.80 -18.91 -8.24
C ALA A 208 1.41 -18.49 -8.76
N TYR A 209 0.53 -18.06 -7.83
CA TYR A 209 -0.80 -17.60 -8.20
C TYR A 209 -0.76 -16.29 -8.98
N LEU A 210 -0.04 -15.28 -8.52
CA LEU A 210 0.13 -13.99 -9.21
C LEU A 210 0.75 -14.15 -10.59
N LYS A 211 1.75 -15.02 -10.72
CA LYS A 211 2.37 -15.35 -12.01
C LYS A 211 1.37 -15.98 -13.00
N THR A 212 0.50 -16.85 -12.52
CA THR A 212 -0.54 -17.48 -13.35
C THR A 212 -1.60 -16.48 -13.76
N TRP A 213 -2.08 -15.67 -12.81
CA TRP A 213 -3.04 -14.61 -13.06
C TRP A 213 -2.53 -13.60 -14.10
N ARG A 214 -1.28 -13.13 -13.99
CA ARG A 214 -0.70 -12.18 -14.95
C ARG A 214 -0.61 -12.73 -16.37
N LYS A 215 -0.25 -14.01 -16.51
CA LYS A 215 -0.25 -14.68 -17.83
C LYS A 215 -1.64 -14.77 -18.46
N GLN A 216 -2.69 -14.88 -17.67
CA GLN A 216 -4.06 -14.90 -18.14
C GLN A 216 -4.55 -13.51 -18.52
N ALA A 217 -4.23 -12.48 -17.71
CA ALA A 217 -4.57 -11.10 -17.98
C ALA A 217 -3.88 -10.52 -19.23
N ALA A 218 -2.69 -10.99 -19.56
CA ALA A 218 -1.92 -10.58 -20.75
C ALA A 218 -2.40 -11.23 -22.07
N ARG A 219 -3.35 -12.19 -22.03
CA ARG A 219 -3.92 -12.78 -23.26
C ARG A 219 -4.93 -11.79 -23.84
N PRO A 220 -4.78 -11.37 -25.13
CA PRO A 220 -5.80 -10.56 -25.78
C PRO A 220 -7.15 -11.31 -25.78
N GLN A 221 -8.20 -10.60 -25.34
CA GLN A 221 -9.59 -11.07 -25.46
C GLN A 221 -10.06 -10.95 -26.89
#